data_361a1510a7ac190d1abb86d6aae0e1ca
#
_entry.id   361a1510a7ac190d1abb86d6aae0e1ca
#
_cell.length_a   1.000
_cell.length_b   1.000
_cell.length_c   1.000
_cell.angle_alpha   90.00
_cell.angle_beta   90.00
_cell.angle_gamma   90.00
#
_symmetry.space_group_name_H-M   'P 1'
#
loop_
_entity.id
_entity.type
_entity.pdbx_description
1 polymer ?
#
loop_
_entity_poly.entity_id
_entity_poly.type
_entity_poly.pdbx_seq_one_letter_code
_entity_poly.pdbx_strand_id
1 'polypeptide(L)'
;MAKKDKKGEQSSQKDKKDKKDKPAPPAEKTVKSKHTVVIDGQEIAYTATAGTLILKDEEDKPKASLFYVAYTRDGVEDMARRPLTFSFNGGPGSSSVWLHMGVVGPRRVLMSPEGDMLPPPYTLVNNEYSLLDVTDLVFIDPVSTGYSRAYPLEEAKQFHGVEQDIKSVGEFIRLYTTRAKRWA
;
A
#
# COMPACT_ATOMS: atom_id res chain seq x y z
N MET A 1 61.26 -14.99 -25.26
CA MET A 1 59.95 -15.55 -25.64
C MET A 1 58.91 -15.06 -24.66
N ALA A 2 57.93 -14.30 -25.17
CA ALA A 2 56.99 -13.49 -24.41
C ALA A 2 55.86 -14.32 -23.83
N LYS A 3 55.56 -14.13 -22.51
CA LYS A 3 54.28 -14.47 -21.92
C LYS A 3 53.35 -13.28 -22.12
N LYS A 4 52.36 -13.42 -22.98
CA LYS A 4 51.31 -12.43 -23.25
C LYS A 4 50.12 -12.68 -22.32
N ASP A 5 49.65 -11.58 -21.76
CA ASP A 5 48.55 -11.40 -20.81
C ASP A 5 47.24 -12.05 -21.18
N LYS A 6 46.67 -12.83 -20.23
CA LYS A 6 45.28 -13.30 -20.20
C LYS A 6 44.47 -12.57 -19.12
N LYS A 7 44.57 -11.25 -18.99
CA LYS A 7 43.88 -10.48 -17.95
C LYS A 7 42.76 -9.60 -18.45
N GLY A 8 42.51 -9.56 -19.76
CA GLY A 8 41.54 -8.65 -20.39
C GLY A 8 40.14 -9.23 -20.66
N GLU A 9 39.99 -10.55 -20.67
CA GLU A 9 38.67 -11.16 -21.07
C GLU A 9 37.77 -11.56 -19.90
N GLN A 10 38.26 -11.59 -18.65
CA GLN A 10 37.42 -11.95 -17.50
C GLN A 10 36.61 -10.78 -16.92
N SER A 11 37.00 -9.51 -17.17
CA SER A 11 36.25 -8.33 -16.67
C SER A 11 34.98 -8.05 -17.47
N SER A 12 35.00 -8.26 -18.78
CA SER A 12 33.88 -7.96 -19.65
C SER A 12 32.72 -8.99 -19.58
N GLN A 13 32.97 -10.21 -19.07
CA GLN A 13 31.94 -11.23 -18.86
C GLN A 13 31.23 -11.10 -17.51
N LYS A 14 31.91 -10.54 -16.48
CA LYS A 14 31.31 -10.30 -15.17
C LYS A 14 30.28 -9.17 -15.23
N ASP A 15 30.60 -8.07 -15.92
CA ASP A 15 29.70 -6.92 -16.09
C ASP A 15 28.46 -7.22 -16.93
N LYS A 16 28.51 -8.25 -17.80
CA LYS A 16 27.36 -8.70 -18.59
C LYS A 16 26.43 -9.66 -17.85
N LYS A 17 26.94 -10.35 -16.82
CA LYS A 17 26.14 -11.29 -16.00
C LYS A 17 25.34 -10.55 -14.94
N ASP A 18 25.91 -9.51 -14.35
CA ASP A 18 25.24 -8.68 -13.34
C ASP A 18 24.10 -7.81 -13.88
N LYS A 19 24.05 -7.60 -15.21
CA LYS A 19 22.93 -6.88 -15.87
C LYS A 19 21.71 -7.73 -16.20
N LYS A 20 21.79 -9.06 -16.10
CA LYS A 20 20.68 -9.97 -16.48
C LYS A 20 19.71 -10.30 -15.36
N ASP A 21 20.06 -10.03 -14.09
CA ASP A 21 19.28 -10.47 -12.93
C ASP A 21 18.65 -9.34 -12.10
N LYS A 22 18.71 -8.07 -12.56
CA LYS A 22 17.96 -7.01 -11.87
C LYS A 22 16.48 -7.12 -12.20
N PRO A 23 15.61 -7.26 -11.19
CA PRO A 23 14.17 -7.28 -11.43
C PRO A 23 13.75 -6.00 -12.15
N ALA A 24 12.74 -6.11 -13.01
CA ALA A 24 12.17 -4.94 -13.68
C ALA A 24 11.66 -3.92 -12.65
N PRO A 25 11.79 -2.62 -12.93
CA PRO A 25 11.27 -1.60 -12.02
C PRO A 25 9.78 -1.81 -11.79
N PRO A 26 9.29 -1.56 -10.55
CA PRO A 26 7.89 -1.73 -10.23
C PRO A 26 7.02 -0.78 -11.05
N ALA A 27 5.86 -1.27 -11.48
CA ALA A 27 4.85 -0.49 -12.18
C ALA A 27 3.61 -0.31 -11.28
N GLU A 28 2.98 0.86 -11.38
CA GLU A 28 1.72 1.11 -10.69
C GLU A 28 0.61 0.27 -11.32
N LYS A 29 -0.20 -0.34 -10.47
CA LYS A 29 -1.39 -1.10 -10.85
C LYS A 29 -2.55 -0.68 -9.99
N THR A 30 -3.75 -0.65 -10.55
CA THR A 30 -4.97 -0.29 -9.82
C THR A 30 -6.11 -1.16 -10.32
N VAL A 31 -6.87 -1.71 -9.38
CA VAL A 31 -8.11 -2.46 -9.64
C VAL A 31 -9.22 -1.82 -8.82
N LYS A 32 -10.41 -1.68 -9.41
CA LYS A 32 -11.58 -1.09 -8.77
C LYS A 32 -12.75 -2.07 -8.81
N SER A 33 -13.55 -2.05 -7.75
CA SER A 33 -14.82 -2.78 -7.67
C SER A 33 -15.85 -1.97 -6.88
N LYS A 34 -17.15 -2.19 -7.18
CA LYS A 34 -18.25 -1.51 -6.51
C LYS A 34 -18.92 -2.43 -5.50
N HIS A 35 -19.29 -1.89 -4.36
CA HIS A 35 -19.86 -2.62 -3.24
C HIS A 35 -20.87 -1.74 -2.49
N THR A 36 -21.60 -2.35 -1.56
CA THR A 36 -22.40 -1.67 -0.55
C THR A 36 -22.06 -2.17 0.84
N VAL A 37 -22.28 -1.33 1.84
CA VAL A 37 -22.19 -1.65 3.27
C VAL A 37 -23.36 -1.01 3.99
N VAL A 38 -23.88 -1.65 5.05
CA VAL A 38 -24.89 -1.05 5.92
C VAL A 38 -24.20 -0.56 7.19
N ILE A 39 -24.33 0.75 7.48
CA ILE A 39 -23.82 1.41 8.68
C ILE A 39 -24.99 2.16 9.30
N ASP A 40 -25.28 1.94 10.57
CA ASP A 40 -26.41 2.53 11.30
C ASP A 40 -27.76 2.40 10.55
N GLY A 41 -27.98 1.26 9.89
CA GLY A 41 -29.20 0.99 9.12
C GLY A 41 -29.25 1.68 7.75
N GLN A 42 -28.27 2.49 7.37
CA GLN A 42 -28.16 3.14 6.08
C GLN A 42 -27.27 2.35 5.12
N GLU A 43 -27.79 2.01 3.94
CA GLU A 43 -26.97 1.42 2.88
C GLU A 43 -26.11 2.50 2.21
N ILE A 44 -24.82 2.26 2.17
CA ILE A 44 -23.79 3.13 1.59
C ILE A 44 -23.14 2.41 0.42
N ALA A 45 -23.31 2.93 -0.79
CA ALA A 45 -22.60 2.48 -1.97
C ALA A 45 -21.18 3.07 -1.97
N TYR A 46 -20.19 2.24 -2.33
CA TYR A 46 -18.80 2.66 -2.38
C TYR A 46 -17.99 1.94 -3.45
N THR A 47 -16.92 2.59 -3.87
CA THR A 47 -15.90 2.01 -4.73
C THR A 47 -14.67 1.61 -3.90
N ALA A 48 -14.31 0.32 -3.93
CA ALA A 48 -13.06 -0.19 -3.42
C ALA A 48 -11.98 -0.11 -4.50
N THR A 49 -10.82 0.43 -4.15
CA THR A 49 -9.66 0.56 -5.03
C THR A 49 -8.45 -0.09 -4.38
N ALA A 50 -7.96 -1.20 -4.92
CA ALA A 50 -6.69 -1.79 -4.52
C ALA A 50 -5.62 -1.41 -5.54
N GLY A 51 -4.46 -0.95 -5.07
CA GLY A 51 -3.43 -0.48 -5.99
C GLY A 51 -2.04 -0.37 -5.40
N THR A 52 -1.09 -0.02 -6.26
CA THR A 52 0.27 0.31 -5.89
C THR A 52 0.60 1.72 -6.34
N LEU A 53 1.34 2.46 -5.48
CA LEU A 53 1.88 3.77 -5.75
C LEU A 53 3.40 3.69 -5.65
N ILE A 54 4.11 4.28 -6.61
CA ILE A 54 5.57 4.23 -6.65
C ILE A 54 6.14 5.51 -6.06
N LEU A 55 6.93 5.36 -4.99
CA LEU A 55 7.80 6.43 -4.52
C LEU A 55 9.05 6.50 -5.37
N LYS A 56 9.47 7.72 -5.68
CA LYS A 56 10.64 8.00 -6.51
C LYS A 56 11.61 8.91 -5.77
N ASP A 57 12.88 8.91 -6.20
CA ASP A 57 13.87 9.88 -5.76
C ASP A 57 13.79 11.18 -6.59
N GLU A 58 14.72 12.11 -6.31
CA GLU A 58 14.82 13.39 -7.00
C GLU A 58 15.20 13.25 -8.49
N GLU A 59 15.74 12.09 -8.89
CA GLU A 59 16.09 11.74 -10.27
C GLU A 59 14.98 10.95 -11.00
N ASP A 60 13.76 10.90 -10.40
CA ASP A 60 12.60 10.16 -10.91
C ASP A 60 12.77 8.63 -10.94
N LYS A 61 13.77 8.09 -10.20
CA LYS A 61 14.01 6.65 -10.10
C LYS A 61 13.12 6.02 -9.02
N PRO A 62 12.53 4.85 -9.27
CA PRO A 62 11.70 4.18 -8.27
C PRO A 62 12.53 3.77 -7.05
N LYS A 63 12.00 4.07 -5.86
CA LYS A 63 12.58 3.70 -4.55
C LYS A 63 11.75 2.66 -3.80
N ALA A 64 10.44 2.72 -3.94
CA ALA A 64 9.54 1.76 -3.31
C ALA A 64 8.21 1.69 -4.05
N SER A 65 7.54 0.54 -3.93
CA SER A 65 6.17 0.32 -4.33
C SER A 65 5.33 0.15 -3.07
N LEU A 66 4.41 1.07 -2.79
CA LEU A 66 3.50 1.01 -1.66
C LEU A 66 2.14 0.51 -2.12
N PHE A 67 1.69 -0.57 -1.49
CA PHE A 67 0.35 -1.09 -1.68
C PHE A 67 -0.64 -0.35 -0.79
N TYR A 68 -1.84 -0.13 -1.33
CA TYR A 68 -2.93 0.48 -0.58
C TYR A 68 -4.29 -0.09 -0.99
N VAL A 69 -5.25 0.02 -0.08
CA VAL A 69 -6.67 -0.18 -0.36
C VAL A 69 -7.43 1.08 0.04
N ALA A 70 -8.16 1.65 -0.90
CA ALA A 70 -8.97 2.84 -0.66
C ALA A 70 -10.46 2.52 -0.83
N TYR A 71 -11.29 3.11 0.02
CA TYR A 71 -12.74 3.05 -0.01
C TYR A 71 -13.29 4.46 -0.16
N THR A 72 -13.99 4.70 -1.25
CA THR A 72 -14.58 6.00 -1.58
C THR A 72 -16.07 5.86 -1.67
N ARG A 73 -16.82 6.63 -0.88
CA ARG A 73 -18.29 6.66 -0.94
C ARG A 73 -18.75 7.18 -2.30
N ASP A 74 -19.64 6.45 -2.94
CA ASP A 74 -20.24 6.84 -4.22
C ASP A 74 -21.35 7.90 -4.00
N GLY A 75 -21.64 8.70 -5.03
CA GLY A 75 -22.75 9.66 -5.01
C GLY A 75 -22.52 10.93 -4.16
N VAL A 76 -21.28 11.22 -3.79
CA VAL A 76 -20.92 12.46 -3.08
C VAL A 76 -20.75 13.60 -4.10
N GLU A 77 -21.52 14.69 -3.93
CA GLU A 77 -21.50 15.83 -4.87
C GLU A 77 -20.17 16.60 -4.83
N ASP A 78 -19.65 16.86 -3.63
CA ASP A 78 -18.41 17.60 -3.44
C ASP A 78 -17.38 16.73 -2.71
N MET A 79 -16.59 16.02 -3.48
CA MET A 79 -15.53 15.13 -2.97
C MET A 79 -14.38 15.90 -2.30
N ALA A 80 -14.15 17.17 -2.64
CA ALA A 80 -13.09 17.97 -2.02
C ALA A 80 -13.39 18.28 -0.55
N ARG A 81 -14.66 18.44 -0.21
CA ARG A 81 -15.10 18.72 1.17
C ARG A 81 -15.29 17.47 2.02
N ARG A 82 -15.33 16.28 1.40
CA ARG A 82 -15.46 15.05 2.17
C ARG A 82 -14.13 14.69 2.84
N PRO A 83 -14.11 14.39 4.15
CA PRO A 83 -12.88 13.98 4.85
C PRO A 83 -12.21 12.78 4.19
N LEU A 84 -10.89 12.69 4.31
CA LEU A 84 -10.07 11.59 3.83
C LEU A 84 -9.17 11.11 4.97
N THR A 85 -9.37 9.88 5.41
CA THR A 85 -8.63 9.27 6.50
C THR A 85 -7.61 8.28 5.97
N PHE A 86 -6.35 8.49 6.30
CA PHE A 86 -5.28 7.54 6.05
C PHE A 86 -5.05 6.69 7.30
N SER A 87 -4.98 5.38 7.11
CA SER A 87 -4.82 4.40 8.19
C SER A 87 -3.68 3.44 7.86
N PHE A 88 -2.79 3.23 8.81
CA PHE A 88 -1.69 2.29 8.70
C PHE A 88 -1.30 1.74 10.06
N ASN A 89 -0.86 0.48 10.09
CA ASN A 89 -0.37 -0.13 11.32
C ASN A 89 1.11 0.21 11.54
N GLY A 90 1.46 0.38 12.82
CA GLY A 90 2.83 0.41 13.28
C GLY A 90 3.33 -0.96 13.73
N GLY A 91 4.34 -0.96 14.59
CA GLY A 91 4.67 -2.19 15.26
C GLY A 91 6.13 -2.55 15.47
N PRO A 92 7.16 -2.21 14.68
CA PRO A 92 7.24 -2.13 13.22
C PRO A 92 6.97 -3.48 12.53
N GLY A 93 6.64 -3.45 11.24
CA GLY A 93 6.52 -4.65 10.41
C GLY A 93 5.09 -5.16 10.21
N SER A 94 4.08 -4.51 10.76
CA SER A 94 2.68 -4.87 10.52
C SER A 94 2.11 -4.20 9.28
N SER A 95 1.44 -4.98 8.44
CA SER A 95 0.59 -4.44 7.38
C SER A 95 -0.70 -3.85 7.96
N SER A 96 -1.40 -3.05 7.17
CA SER A 96 -2.64 -2.39 7.61
C SER A 96 -3.84 -3.31 7.79
N VAL A 97 -3.69 -4.61 7.55
CA VAL A 97 -4.77 -5.60 7.61
C VAL A 97 -5.55 -5.59 8.93
N TRP A 98 -4.89 -5.32 10.05
CA TRP A 98 -5.52 -5.31 11.37
C TRP A 98 -6.53 -4.17 11.52
N LEU A 99 -6.14 -2.94 11.16
CA LEU A 99 -7.05 -1.80 11.16
C LEU A 99 -8.08 -1.92 10.02
N HIS A 100 -7.65 -2.42 8.86
CA HIS A 100 -8.48 -2.55 7.67
C HIS A 100 -9.62 -3.55 7.87
N MET A 101 -9.28 -4.82 8.19
CA MET A 101 -10.24 -5.92 8.24
C MET A 101 -10.72 -6.23 9.67
N GLY A 102 -10.14 -5.58 10.66
CA GLY A 102 -10.48 -5.82 12.07
C GLY A 102 -11.21 -4.67 12.75
N VAL A 103 -11.03 -3.41 12.27
CA VAL A 103 -11.53 -2.24 13.01
C VAL A 103 -12.41 -1.32 12.16
N VAL A 104 -11.85 -0.57 11.19
CA VAL A 104 -12.56 0.57 10.58
C VAL A 104 -12.93 0.40 9.11
N GLY A 105 -12.44 -0.64 8.43
CA GLY A 105 -12.82 -0.91 7.03
C GLY A 105 -14.30 -1.28 6.89
N PRO A 106 -14.89 -1.19 5.68
CA PRO A 106 -16.32 -1.48 5.46
C PRO A 106 -16.67 -2.97 5.58
N ARG A 107 -15.67 -3.84 5.59
CA ARG A 107 -15.79 -5.28 5.83
C ARG A 107 -14.88 -5.68 6.97
N ARG A 108 -15.33 -6.59 7.83
CA ARG A 108 -14.54 -7.15 8.93
C ARG A 108 -14.60 -8.68 8.95
N VAL A 109 -13.59 -9.28 9.52
CA VAL A 109 -13.61 -10.72 9.83
C VAL A 109 -14.64 -10.96 10.92
N LEU A 110 -15.49 -11.96 10.72
CA LEU A 110 -16.45 -12.37 11.75
C LEU A 110 -15.70 -13.06 12.89
N MET A 111 -15.90 -12.55 14.09
CA MET A 111 -15.34 -13.09 15.35
C MET A 111 -16.47 -13.36 16.35
N SER A 112 -16.17 -14.09 17.42
CA SER A 112 -17.08 -14.23 18.56
C SER A 112 -17.26 -12.88 19.28
N PRO A 113 -18.29 -12.72 20.14
CA PRO A 113 -18.43 -11.51 20.96
C PRO A 113 -17.22 -11.23 21.85
N GLU A 114 -16.47 -12.26 22.24
CA GLU A 114 -15.26 -12.18 23.06
C GLU A 114 -14.02 -11.84 22.26
N GLY A 115 -14.12 -11.79 20.90
CA GLY A 115 -13.02 -11.49 19.99
C GLY A 115 -12.22 -12.72 19.56
N ASP A 116 -12.69 -13.92 19.84
CA ASP A 116 -12.04 -15.15 19.42
C ASP A 116 -12.32 -15.47 17.94
N MET A 117 -11.38 -16.16 17.33
CA MET A 117 -11.52 -16.63 15.95
C MET A 117 -12.50 -17.81 15.89
N LEU A 118 -13.50 -17.70 15.01
CA LEU A 118 -14.45 -18.78 14.76
C LEU A 118 -13.78 -19.92 13.95
N PRO A 119 -14.31 -21.16 14.04
CA PRO A 119 -13.82 -22.24 13.19
C PRO A 119 -14.07 -21.96 11.71
N PRO A 120 -13.25 -22.50 10.80
CA PRO A 120 -13.46 -22.36 9.36
C PRO A 120 -14.83 -22.91 8.90
N PRO A 121 -15.41 -22.36 7.82
CA PRO A 121 -14.84 -21.36 6.92
C PRO A 121 -14.90 -19.94 7.49
N TYR A 122 -13.81 -19.18 7.34
CA TYR A 122 -13.77 -17.78 7.77
C TYR A 122 -14.64 -16.90 6.88
N THR A 123 -15.37 -15.97 7.48
CA THR A 123 -16.35 -15.14 6.77
C THR A 123 -16.06 -13.67 6.96
N LEU A 124 -16.21 -12.90 5.87
CA LEU A 124 -16.24 -11.43 5.90
C LEU A 124 -17.67 -10.95 5.96
N VAL A 125 -17.97 -10.09 6.92
CA VAL A 125 -19.29 -9.47 7.11
C VAL A 125 -19.22 -7.97 6.91
N ASN A 126 -20.37 -7.32 6.77
CA ASN A 126 -20.45 -5.86 6.85
C ASN A 126 -19.91 -5.39 8.20
N ASN A 127 -19.20 -4.28 8.20
CA ASN A 127 -18.73 -3.65 9.41
C ASN A 127 -19.62 -2.44 9.72
N GLU A 128 -20.55 -2.62 10.63
CA GLU A 128 -21.46 -1.58 11.11
C GLU A 128 -20.74 -0.44 11.86
N TYR A 129 -19.49 -0.67 12.29
CA TYR A 129 -18.63 0.30 12.96
C TYR A 129 -17.64 0.98 12.00
N SER A 130 -17.78 0.78 10.69
CA SER A 130 -16.91 1.44 9.71
C SER A 130 -17.14 2.94 9.72
N LEU A 131 -16.07 3.70 9.50
CA LEU A 131 -16.12 5.17 9.38
C LEU A 131 -16.49 5.64 7.96
N LEU A 132 -16.89 4.74 7.06
CA LEU A 132 -17.16 5.10 5.66
C LEU A 132 -18.40 5.97 5.47
N ASP A 133 -19.24 6.10 6.45
CA ASP A 133 -20.37 7.04 6.48
C ASP A 133 -19.90 8.50 6.52
N VAL A 134 -18.84 8.81 7.28
CA VAL A 134 -18.34 10.17 7.54
C VAL A 134 -17.05 10.54 6.80
N THR A 135 -16.22 9.57 6.40
CA THR A 135 -14.94 9.80 5.74
C THR A 135 -14.65 8.75 4.67
N ASP A 136 -13.88 9.10 3.65
CA ASP A 136 -13.24 8.09 2.80
C ASP A 136 -12.02 7.52 3.53
N LEU A 137 -11.69 6.25 3.24
CA LEU A 137 -10.65 5.51 3.94
C LEU A 137 -9.55 5.08 2.99
N VAL A 138 -8.29 5.23 3.39
CA VAL A 138 -7.12 4.73 2.65
C VAL A 138 -6.22 3.97 3.61
N PHE A 139 -6.14 2.67 3.42
CA PHE A 139 -5.25 1.79 4.17
C PHE A 139 -3.94 1.61 3.42
N ILE A 140 -2.82 1.95 4.07
CA ILE A 140 -1.49 1.92 3.49
C ILE A 140 -0.70 0.79 4.14
N ASP A 141 -0.08 -0.07 3.36
CA ASP A 141 0.97 -0.95 3.88
C ASP A 141 2.29 -0.16 3.89
N PRO A 142 2.89 0.13 5.05
CA PRO A 142 4.22 0.73 5.11
C PRO A 142 5.26 -0.10 4.35
N VAL A 143 6.35 0.51 3.92
CA VAL A 143 7.40 -0.20 3.16
C VAL A 143 7.92 -1.40 3.95
N SER A 144 8.13 -2.52 3.27
CA SER A 144 8.51 -3.84 3.83
C SER A 144 7.40 -4.57 4.59
N THR A 145 6.16 -4.08 4.57
CA THR A 145 5.01 -4.78 5.15
C THR A 145 4.00 -5.17 4.07
N GLY A 146 3.11 -6.12 4.36
CA GLY A 146 2.07 -6.55 3.43
C GLY A 146 2.57 -6.78 2.01
N TYR A 147 2.03 -6.01 1.06
CA TYR A 147 2.44 -6.05 -0.34
C TYR A 147 3.40 -4.93 -0.76
N SER A 148 3.81 -4.06 0.17
CA SER A 148 4.75 -2.97 -0.10
C SER A 148 6.20 -3.44 -0.07
N ARG A 149 7.01 -2.99 -1.06
CA ARG A 149 8.42 -3.41 -1.21
C ARG A 149 9.29 -2.22 -1.57
N ALA A 150 10.49 -2.19 -0.98
CA ALA A 150 11.56 -1.31 -1.45
C ALA A 150 12.04 -1.73 -2.85
N TYR A 151 12.63 -0.81 -3.59
CA TYR A 151 13.26 -1.06 -4.88
C TYR A 151 14.55 -0.24 -5.01
N PRO A 152 15.69 -0.86 -5.28
CA PRO A 152 15.88 -2.32 -5.23
C PRO A 152 15.65 -2.88 -3.81
N LEU A 153 15.36 -4.17 -3.70
CA LEU A 153 14.98 -4.80 -2.43
C LEU A 153 16.10 -4.73 -1.37
N GLU A 154 17.34 -4.73 -1.80
CA GLU A 154 18.54 -4.65 -0.95
C GLU A 154 18.59 -3.32 -0.17
N GLU A 155 17.94 -2.29 -0.67
CA GLU A 155 17.88 -0.97 -0.04
C GLU A 155 16.72 -0.80 0.95
N ALA A 156 16.00 -1.88 1.29
CA ALA A 156 14.86 -1.83 2.20
C ALA A 156 15.19 -1.16 3.55
N LYS A 157 16.42 -1.30 4.04
CA LYS A 157 16.88 -0.70 5.31
C LYS A 157 16.76 0.83 5.36
N GLN A 158 16.79 1.50 4.21
CA GLN A 158 16.62 2.96 4.15
C GLN A 158 15.22 3.43 4.56
N PHE A 159 14.24 2.54 4.63
CA PHE A 159 12.87 2.83 5.05
C PHE A 159 12.59 2.41 6.51
N HIS A 160 13.57 1.79 7.18
CA HIS A 160 13.40 1.34 8.55
C HIS A 160 13.92 2.40 9.52
N GLY A 161 13.03 2.96 10.30
CA GLY A 161 13.32 4.00 11.29
C GLY A 161 12.21 5.06 11.30
N VAL A 162 12.08 5.78 12.40
CA VAL A 162 10.98 6.72 12.62
C VAL A 162 10.93 7.81 11.54
N GLU A 163 12.06 8.45 11.24
CA GLU A 163 12.10 9.52 10.23
C GLU A 163 11.82 9.00 8.82
N GLN A 164 12.37 7.83 8.47
CA GLN A 164 12.22 7.22 7.16
C GLN A 164 10.78 6.77 6.92
N ASP A 165 10.15 6.23 7.94
CA ASP A 165 8.74 5.83 7.90
C ASP A 165 7.84 7.05 7.73
N ILE A 166 8.04 8.11 8.53
CA ILE A 166 7.33 9.38 8.38
C ILE A 166 7.48 9.95 6.97
N LYS A 167 8.70 9.96 6.41
CA LYS A 167 8.97 10.47 5.06
C LYS A 167 8.25 9.65 3.99
N SER A 168 8.31 8.33 4.07
CA SER A 168 7.71 7.45 3.04
C SER A 168 6.18 7.49 3.07
N VAL A 169 5.58 7.45 4.26
CA VAL A 169 4.12 7.56 4.43
C VAL A 169 3.63 8.96 4.08
N GLY A 170 4.35 10.01 4.51
CA GLY A 170 4.03 11.40 4.17
C GLY A 170 4.07 11.64 2.65
N GLU A 171 5.07 11.11 1.95
CA GLU A 171 5.17 11.21 0.49
C GLU A 171 4.03 10.43 -0.19
N PHE A 172 3.66 9.25 0.30
CA PHE A 172 2.48 8.54 -0.18
C PHE A 172 1.22 9.39 -0.04
N ILE A 173 0.97 9.97 1.14
CA ILE A 173 -0.19 10.83 1.41
C ILE A 173 -0.23 11.99 0.43
N ARG A 174 0.89 12.69 0.25
CA ARG A 174 1.02 13.81 -0.68
C ARG A 174 0.65 13.40 -2.11
N LEU A 175 1.24 12.31 -2.60
CA LEU A 175 1.01 11.81 -3.97
C LEU A 175 -0.43 11.33 -4.16
N TYR A 176 -0.96 10.57 -3.21
CA TYR A 176 -2.34 10.09 -3.26
C TYR A 176 -3.34 11.25 -3.30
N THR A 177 -3.22 12.19 -2.36
CA THR A 177 -4.11 13.35 -2.25
C THR A 177 -4.08 14.21 -3.51
N THR A 178 -2.88 14.42 -4.09
CA THR A 178 -2.70 15.16 -5.35
C THR A 178 -3.40 14.45 -6.51
N ARG A 179 -3.18 13.15 -6.68
CA ARG A 179 -3.76 12.36 -7.78
C ARG A 179 -5.27 12.22 -7.65
N ALA A 180 -5.76 12.06 -6.44
CA ALA A 180 -7.18 11.97 -6.13
C ALA A 180 -7.89 13.34 -6.16
N LYS A 181 -7.14 14.46 -6.33
CA LYS A 181 -7.64 15.85 -6.28
C LYS A 181 -8.40 16.15 -4.98
N ARG A 182 -7.80 15.75 -3.85
CA ARG A 182 -8.42 15.85 -2.50
C ARG A 182 -7.70 16.86 -1.60
N TRP A 183 -6.97 17.80 -2.15
CA TRP A 183 -6.52 18.99 -1.42
C TRP A 183 -7.70 19.92 -1.19
N ALA A 184 -7.88 20.34 0.08
CA ALA A 184 -8.90 21.32 0.47
C ALA A 184 -8.47 22.74 0.08
#